data_39689b6ec3bb7cd6857b4b1be5f076ae
#
_entry.id   39689b6ec3bb7cd6857b4b1be5f076ae
#
_cell.length_a   1.000
_cell.length_b   1.000
_cell.length_c   1.000
_cell.angle_alpha   90.00
_cell.angle_beta   90.00
_cell.angle_gamma   90.00
#
_symmetry.space_group_name_H-M   'P 1'
#
loop_
_entity.id
_entity.type
_entity.pdbx_description
1 polymer ?
#
loop_
_entity_poly.entity_id
_entity_poly.type
_entity_poly.pdbx_seq_one_letter_code
_entity_poly.pdbx_strand_id
1 'polypeptide(L)'
;MDQLMDELKTKLITQLKLSDVTPADIDPDAPLIGGGLGLDSIDTLEILVILQKDYAVTVPDVNEGRKVFASLRSLAQYITDSKVKN
;
A
#
# COMPACT_ATOMS: atom_id res chain seq x y z
N MET A 1 -1.18 -4.48 13.38
CA MET A 1 -0.99 -3.50 12.28
C MET A 1 0.48 -3.19 12.00
N ASP A 2 1.30 -3.04 13.02
CA ASP A 2 2.70 -2.68 12.80
C ASP A 2 3.45 -3.71 11.98
N GLN A 3 3.24 -4.98 12.25
CA GLN A 3 3.87 -6.05 11.50
C GLN A 3 3.41 -6.06 10.04
N LEU A 4 2.13 -5.83 9.81
CA LEU A 4 1.58 -5.75 8.45
C LEU A 4 2.15 -4.55 7.71
N MET A 5 2.26 -3.40 8.37
CA MET A 5 2.84 -2.21 7.75
C MET A 5 4.30 -2.43 7.38
N ASP A 6 5.07 -3.09 8.24
CA ASP A 6 6.47 -3.42 7.94
C ASP A 6 6.58 -4.34 6.73
N GLU A 7 5.71 -5.32 6.66
CA GLU A 7 5.64 -6.23 5.52
C GLU A 7 5.30 -5.49 4.24
N LEU A 8 4.30 -4.59 4.31
CA LEU A 8 3.91 -3.79 3.15
C LEU A 8 5.03 -2.88 2.68
N LYS A 9 5.75 -2.25 3.61
CA LYS A 9 6.91 -1.42 3.27
C LYS A 9 7.92 -2.20 2.44
N THR A 10 8.26 -3.39 2.90
CA THR A 10 9.21 -4.24 2.21
C THR A 10 8.70 -4.65 0.83
N LYS A 11 7.43 -5.03 0.74
CA LYS A 11 6.82 -5.42 -0.54
C LYS A 11 6.80 -4.26 -1.53
N LEU A 12 6.44 -3.07 -1.08
CA LEU A 12 6.41 -1.88 -1.94
C LEU A 12 7.81 -1.57 -2.48
N ILE A 13 8.81 -1.58 -1.62
CA ILE A 13 10.18 -1.32 -2.02
C ILE A 13 10.64 -2.33 -3.05
N THR A 14 10.39 -3.60 -2.81
CA THR A 14 10.81 -4.68 -3.69
C THR A 14 10.06 -4.65 -5.03
N GLN A 15 8.73 -4.55 -4.97
CA GLN A 15 7.91 -4.65 -6.18
C GLN A 15 7.98 -3.40 -7.05
N LEU A 16 8.09 -2.23 -6.43
CA LEU A 16 8.20 -0.97 -7.17
C LEU A 16 9.65 -0.57 -7.42
N LYS A 17 10.59 -1.41 -7.03
CA LYS A 17 12.03 -1.19 -7.26
C LYS A 17 12.52 0.16 -6.72
N LEU A 18 12.12 0.47 -5.50
CA LEU A 18 12.49 1.72 -4.84
C LEU A 18 13.88 1.57 -4.21
N SER A 19 14.91 1.60 -5.05
CA SER A 19 16.28 1.28 -4.63
C SER A 19 16.87 2.26 -3.62
N ASP A 20 16.39 3.50 -3.62
CA ASP A 20 16.90 4.54 -2.72
C ASP A 20 16.07 4.69 -1.46
N VAL A 21 15.10 3.80 -1.24
CA VAL A 21 14.16 3.88 -0.12
C VAL A 21 14.34 2.68 0.78
N THR A 22 14.45 2.92 2.09
CA THR A 22 14.45 1.85 3.10
C THR A 22 13.09 1.85 3.82
N PRO A 23 12.73 0.76 4.52
CA PRO A 23 11.47 0.75 5.28
C PRO A 23 11.37 1.91 6.27
N ALA A 24 12.48 2.34 6.86
CA ALA A 24 12.49 3.46 7.79
C ALA A 24 12.15 4.80 7.13
N ASP A 25 12.35 4.91 5.82
CA ASP A 25 12.04 6.13 5.07
C ASP A 25 10.56 6.29 4.77
N ILE A 26 9.76 5.24 4.94
CA ILE A 26 8.34 5.27 4.65
C ILE A 26 7.56 5.67 5.90
N ASP A 27 6.95 6.86 5.86
CA ASP A 27 6.08 7.34 6.93
C ASP A 27 4.69 6.72 6.72
N PRO A 28 4.18 5.94 7.70
CA PRO A 28 2.86 5.29 7.54
C PRO A 28 1.71 6.27 7.41
N ASP A 29 1.86 7.51 7.83
CA ASP A 29 0.81 8.51 7.77
C ASP A 29 0.96 9.48 6.61
N ALA A 30 2.05 9.41 5.85
CA ALA A 30 2.27 10.27 4.70
C ALA A 30 1.51 9.72 3.47
N PRO A 31 1.12 10.59 2.53
CA PRO A 31 0.47 10.14 1.31
C PRO A 31 1.36 9.16 0.53
N LEU A 32 0.76 8.08 0.04
CA LEU A 32 1.48 7.13 -0.81
C LEU A 32 1.66 7.68 -2.22
N ILE A 33 0.58 8.23 -2.78
CA ILE A 33 0.58 8.73 -4.15
C ILE A 33 0.78 10.25 -4.12
N GLY A 34 1.74 10.72 -4.92
CA GLY A 34 2.05 12.15 -4.98
C GLY A 34 2.76 12.68 -3.75
N GLY A 35 3.20 11.79 -2.86
CA GLY A 35 3.90 12.18 -1.64
C GLY A 35 5.40 11.96 -1.70
N GLY A 36 6.00 11.72 -0.54
CA GLY A 36 7.44 11.59 -0.40
C GLY A 36 8.09 10.44 -1.16
N LEU A 37 7.32 9.41 -1.51
CA LEU A 37 7.82 8.27 -2.26
C LEU A 37 7.83 8.51 -3.77
N GLY A 38 7.16 9.55 -4.24
CA GLY A 38 7.11 9.84 -5.67
C GLY A 38 6.29 8.83 -6.47
N LEU A 39 5.39 8.12 -5.84
CA LEU A 39 4.54 7.15 -6.53
C LEU A 39 3.47 7.86 -7.36
N ASP A 40 3.11 7.27 -8.50
CA ASP A 40 2.08 7.82 -9.38
C ASP A 40 0.96 6.79 -9.62
N SER A 41 0.04 7.10 -10.52
CA SER A 41 -1.10 6.23 -10.78
C SER A 41 -0.71 4.88 -11.38
N ILE A 42 0.44 4.79 -12.05
CA ILE A 42 0.94 3.52 -12.57
C ILE A 42 1.39 2.63 -11.42
N ASP A 43 2.06 3.23 -10.43
CA ASP A 43 2.48 2.50 -9.24
C ASP A 43 1.29 1.96 -8.46
N THR A 44 0.15 2.66 -8.51
CA THR A 44 -1.09 2.20 -7.90
C THR A 44 -1.52 0.85 -8.47
N LEU A 45 -1.37 0.67 -9.78
CA LEU A 45 -1.71 -0.60 -10.42
C LEU A 45 -0.85 -1.74 -9.88
N GLU A 46 0.44 -1.48 -9.66
CA GLU A 46 1.32 -2.48 -9.06
C GLU A 46 0.90 -2.84 -7.65
N ILE A 47 0.50 -1.84 -6.86
CA ILE A 47 0.03 -2.07 -5.50
C ILE A 47 -1.25 -2.91 -5.52
N LEU A 48 -2.16 -2.63 -6.45
CA LEU A 48 -3.38 -3.43 -6.60
C LEU A 48 -3.06 -4.90 -6.87
N VAL A 49 -2.06 -5.15 -7.71
CA VAL A 49 -1.62 -6.53 -7.99
C VAL A 49 -1.09 -7.20 -6.73
N ILE A 50 -0.31 -6.48 -5.93
CA ILE A 50 0.21 -7.01 -4.68
C ILE A 50 -0.93 -7.38 -3.73
N LEU A 51 -1.93 -6.52 -3.60
CA LEU A 51 -3.08 -6.77 -2.72
C LEU A 51 -3.83 -8.03 -3.16
N GLN A 52 -4.09 -8.16 -4.45
CA GLN A 52 -4.84 -9.27 -4.98
C GLN A 52 -4.06 -10.58 -4.87
N LYS A 53 -2.78 -10.55 -5.19
CA LYS A 53 -1.93 -11.73 -5.24
C LYS A 53 -1.51 -12.22 -3.86
N ASP A 54 -1.09 -11.30 -3.00
CA ASP A 54 -0.49 -11.68 -1.71
C ASP A 54 -1.50 -11.66 -0.56
N TYR A 55 -2.58 -10.89 -0.68
CA TYR A 55 -3.55 -10.72 0.40
C TYR A 55 -4.97 -11.08 0.00
N ALA A 56 -5.20 -11.44 -1.25
CA ALA A 56 -6.53 -11.76 -1.79
C ALA A 56 -7.53 -10.60 -1.54
N VAL A 57 -7.05 -9.36 -1.65
CA VAL A 57 -7.84 -8.16 -1.43
C VAL A 57 -8.05 -7.44 -2.75
N THR A 58 -9.29 -7.06 -3.04
CA THR A 58 -9.65 -6.34 -4.25
C THR A 58 -10.23 -4.97 -3.90
N VAL A 59 -9.77 -3.94 -4.60
CA VAL A 59 -10.32 -2.59 -4.47
C VAL A 59 -11.37 -2.40 -5.56
N PRO A 60 -12.65 -2.18 -5.19
CA PRO A 60 -13.74 -2.25 -6.18
C PRO A 60 -13.79 -1.07 -7.16
N ASP A 61 -13.38 0.12 -6.76
CA ASP A 61 -13.44 1.28 -7.66
C ASP A 61 -12.41 2.35 -7.30
N VAL A 62 -12.36 3.40 -8.15
CA VAL A 62 -11.38 4.49 -8.01
C VAL A 62 -11.58 5.29 -6.71
N ASN A 63 -12.84 5.52 -6.34
CA ASN A 63 -13.13 6.28 -5.11
C ASN A 63 -12.65 5.54 -3.87
N GLU A 64 -12.88 4.23 -3.82
CA GLU A 64 -12.39 3.40 -2.74
C GLU A 64 -10.86 3.36 -2.75
N GLY A 65 -10.27 3.28 -3.93
CA GLY A 65 -8.82 3.28 -4.10
C GLY A 65 -8.17 4.53 -3.52
N ARG A 66 -8.77 5.69 -3.72
CA ARG A 66 -8.24 6.94 -3.18
C ARG A 66 -8.16 6.90 -1.66
N LYS A 67 -9.15 6.32 -1.01
CA LYS A 67 -9.16 6.17 0.44
C LYS A 67 -8.12 5.16 0.90
N VAL A 68 -8.03 4.04 0.19
CA VAL A 68 -7.11 2.96 0.54
C VAL A 68 -5.66 3.42 0.41
N PHE A 69 -5.34 4.14 -0.66
CA PHE A 69 -3.98 4.59 -0.94
C PHE A 69 -3.65 5.97 -0.37
N ALA A 70 -4.48 6.49 0.53
CA ALA A 70 -4.20 7.77 1.17
C ALA A 70 -2.91 7.71 1.98
N SER A 71 -2.62 6.57 2.62
CA SER A 71 -1.38 6.36 3.36
C SER A 71 -1.12 4.86 3.49
N LEU A 72 0.08 4.52 3.95
CA LEU A 72 0.40 3.12 4.25
C LEU A 72 -0.53 2.58 5.35
N ARG A 73 -0.81 3.40 6.34
CA ARG A 73 -1.70 3.02 7.45
C ARG A 73 -3.10 2.71 6.94
N SER A 74 -3.65 3.53 6.04
CA SER A 74 -4.98 3.28 5.49
C SER A 74 -4.99 2.02 4.63
N LEU A 75 -3.91 1.75 3.91
CA LEU A 75 -3.76 0.52 3.13
C LEU A 75 -3.75 -0.71 4.05
N ALA A 76 -2.98 -0.67 5.12
CA ALA A 76 -2.92 -1.77 6.09
C ALA A 76 -4.27 -1.97 6.76
N GLN A 77 -4.96 -0.89 7.09
CA GLN A 77 -6.29 -0.96 7.71
C GLN A 77 -7.29 -1.61 6.77
N TYR A 78 -7.25 -1.28 5.49
CA TYR A 78 -8.14 -1.88 4.50
C TYR A 78 -7.92 -3.39 4.39
N ILE A 79 -6.66 -3.82 4.38
CA ILE A 79 -6.33 -5.25 4.34
C ILE A 79 -6.85 -5.96 5.58
N THR A 80 -6.63 -5.36 6.75
CA THR A 80 -7.08 -5.92 8.02
C THR A 80 -8.60 -6.04 8.05
N ASP A 81 -9.32 -5.01 7.62
CA ASP A 81 -10.77 -5.01 7.59
C ASP A 81 -11.31 -6.05 6.62
N SER A 82 -10.64 -6.24 5.49
CA SER A 82 -11.04 -7.23 4.50
C SER A 82 -10.91 -8.65 5.05
N LYS A 83 -9.85 -8.91 5.80
CA LYS A 83 -9.66 -10.22 6.43
C LYS A 83 -10.70 -10.49 7.50
N VAL A 84 -11.06 -9.48 8.26
CA VAL A 84 -12.06 -9.63 9.33
C VAL A 84 -13.43 -9.93 8.74
N LYS A 85 -13.76 -9.36 7.60
CA LYS A 85 -15.07 -9.58 6.95
C LYS A 85 -15.20 -10.97 6.32
N ASN A 86 -14.11 -11.62 6.11
CA ASN A 86 -14.10 -12.96 5.53
C ASN A 86 -14.04 -14.01 6.62
#